data_729fe4e918e763f53f08e7bf3913217f
#
_entry.id   729fe4e918e763f53f08e7bf3913217f
#
_cell.length_a   1.000
_cell.length_b   1.000
_cell.length_c   1.000
_cell.angle_alpha   90.00
_cell.angle_beta   90.00
_cell.angle_gamma   90.00
#
_symmetry.space_group_name_H-M   'P 1'
#
loop_
_entity.id
_entity.type
_entity.pdbx_description
1 polymer ?
#
loop_
_entity_poly.entity_id
_entity_poly.type
_entity_poly.pdbx_seq_one_letter_code
_entity_poly.pdbx_strand_id
1 'polypeptide(L)'
;MIESKMMSYITVDFMTKSDLKVGMVEWQKIIENMTLRFKKAGALRQTACQVWNKEGIFRLGYSWEYKDEKSFSDCQKIFQEAERLFEKKTGIVWKVFANRGVIFEDVLF
;
A
#
# COMPACT_ATOMS: atom_id res chain seq x y z
N MET A 1 17.10 6.00 -13.21
CA MET A 1 15.89 6.83 -13.21
C MET A 1 14.66 5.94 -13.12
N ILE A 2 13.77 6.21 -12.18
CA ILE A 2 12.51 5.47 -12.06
C ILE A 2 11.51 6.08 -13.03
N GLU A 3 10.98 5.27 -13.95
CA GLU A 3 9.98 5.71 -14.92
C GLU A 3 8.60 5.23 -14.47
N SER A 4 8.07 5.87 -13.42
CA SER A 4 6.74 5.60 -12.93
C SER A 4 5.72 6.33 -13.80
N LYS A 5 4.69 5.62 -14.24
CA LYS A 5 3.59 6.21 -15.02
C LYS A 5 2.29 6.24 -14.27
N MET A 6 2.12 5.32 -13.33
CA MET A 6 0.92 5.25 -12.50
C MET A 6 1.27 5.13 -11.03
N MET A 7 0.38 5.63 -10.18
CA MET A 7 0.53 5.48 -8.75
C MET A 7 -0.81 5.18 -8.08
N SER A 8 -0.74 4.53 -6.93
CA SER A 8 -1.85 4.40 -6.01
C SER A 8 -1.52 5.16 -4.75
N TYR A 9 -2.51 5.85 -4.21
CA TYR A 9 -2.42 6.50 -2.92
C TYR A 9 -3.52 5.94 -2.03
N ILE A 10 -3.13 5.21 -1.00
CA ILE A 10 -4.05 4.41 -0.18
C ILE A 10 -3.92 4.85 1.27
N THR A 11 -5.05 5.13 1.90
CA THR A 11 -5.07 5.33 3.36
C THR A 11 -5.88 4.22 4.00
N VAL A 12 -5.44 3.82 5.19
CA VAL A 12 -6.07 2.75 5.96
C VAL A 12 -6.31 3.24 7.37
N ASP A 13 -7.58 3.23 7.79
CA ASP A 13 -7.97 3.65 9.12
C ASP A 13 -8.25 2.43 9.99
N PHE A 14 -7.68 2.43 11.19
CA PHE A 14 -7.86 1.40 12.20
C PHE A 14 -8.77 1.92 13.32
N MET A 15 -9.42 1.01 14.02
CA MET A 15 -10.33 1.38 15.11
C MET A 15 -9.59 1.78 16.37
N THR A 16 -8.40 1.22 16.59
CA THR A 16 -7.60 1.48 17.79
C THR A 16 -6.14 1.70 17.43
N LYS A 17 -5.41 2.35 18.34
CA LYS A 17 -3.97 2.52 18.22
C LYS A 17 -3.23 1.18 18.20
N SER A 18 -3.73 0.22 18.99
CA SER A 18 -3.17 -1.13 19.04
C SER A 18 -3.29 -1.83 17.70
N ASP A 19 -4.46 -1.76 17.07
CA ASP A 19 -4.68 -2.34 15.75
C ASP A 19 -3.79 -1.70 14.69
N LEU A 20 -3.60 -0.39 14.76
CA LEU A 20 -2.70 0.31 13.84
C LEU A 20 -1.27 -0.24 13.95
N LYS A 21 -0.77 -0.43 15.17
CA LYS A 21 0.58 -0.95 15.41
C LYS A 21 0.75 -2.36 14.87
N VAL A 22 -0.22 -3.23 15.12
CA VAL A 22 -0.22 -4.59 14.58
C VAL A 22 -0.29 -4.57 13.07
N GLY A 23 -1.21 -3.76 12.52
CA GLY A 23 -1.38 -3.62 11.08
C GLY A 23 -0.11 -3.15 10.39
N MET A 24 0.57 -2.18 10.97
CA MET A 24 1.82 -1.64 10.43
C MET A 24 2.90 -2.72 10.29
N VAL A 25 3.06 -3.56 11.30
CA VAL A 25 4.08 -4.61 11.31
C VAL A 25 3.67 -5.80 10.45
N GLU A 26 2.45 -6.30 10.63
CA GLU A 26 2.02 -7.54 9.98
C GLU A 26 1.78 -7.37 8.48
N TRP A 27 1.20 -6.23 8.07
CA TRP A 27 1.04 -5.94 6.65
C TRP A 27 2.39 -5.86 5.94
N GLN A 28 3.36 -5.18 6.56
CA GLN A 28 4.69 -5.02 5.96
C GLN A 28 5.41 -6.37 5.81
N LYS A 29 5.25 -7.27 6.76
CA LYS A 29 5.81 -8.63 6.65
C LYS A 29 5.22 -9.38 5.45
N ILE A 30 3.92 -9.26 5.24
CA ILE A 30 3.24 -9.90 4.11
C ILE A 30 3.78 -9.33 2.80
N ILE A 31 3.87 -8.01 2.69
CA ILE A 31 4.37 -7.34 1.47
C ILE A 31 5.83 -7.74 1.20
N GLU A 32 6.67 -7.76 2.22
CA GLU A 32 8.08 -8.17 2.07
C GLU A 32 8.22 -9.59 1.53
N ASN A 33 7.36 -10.49 1.95
CA ASN A 33 7.36 -11.86 1.46
C ASN A 33 6.89 -11.96 0.01
N MET A 34 6.24 -10.94 -0.51
CA MET A 34 5.72 -10.89 -1.87
C MET A 34 6.52 -9.96 -2.79
N THR A 35 7.64 -9.43 -2.32
CA THR A 35 8.45 -8.43 -3.04
C THR A 35 8.79 -8.87 -4.47
N LEU A 36 9.25 -10.10 -4.65
CA LEU A 36 9.63 -10.60 -5.98
C LEU A 36 8.42 -10.66 -6.92
N ARG A 37 7.27 -11.03 -6.41
CA ARG A 37 6.03 -11.09 -7.20
C ARG A 37 5.61 -9.70 -7.64
N PHE A 38 5.64 -8.72 -6.72
CA PHE A 38 5.32 -7.34 -7.05
C PHE A 38 6.28 -6.76 -8.07
N LYS A 39 7.57 -7.01 -7.88
CA LYS A 39 8.61 -6.55 -8.80
C LYS A 39 8.37 -7.11 -10.21
N LYS A 40 8.11 -8.40 -10.31
CA LYS A 40 7.86 -9.07 -11.59
C LYS A 40 6.58 -8.54 -12.26
N ALA A 41 5.58 -8.17 -11.48
CA ALA A 41 4.34 -7.59 -11.99
C ALA A 41 4.49 -6.13 -12.42
N GLY A 42 5.61 -5.48 -12.10
CA GLY A 42 5.89 -4.11 -12.54
C GLY A 42 5.72 -3.03 -11.49
N ALA A 43 5.61 -3.41 -10.21
CA ALA A 43 5.66 -2.43 -9.13
C ALA A 43 7.10 -1.91 -9.01
N LEU A 44 7.25 -0.60 -8.85
CA LEU A 44 8.56 0.05 -8.81
C LEU A 44 8.94 0.51 -7.42
N ARG A 45 7.98 0.99 -6.64
CA ARG A 45 8.25 1.60 -5.34
C ARG A 45 7.02 1.56 -4.47
N GLN A 46 7.23 1.28 -3.20
CA GLN A 46 6.20 1.44 -2.17
C GLN A 46 6.77 2.30 -1.06
N THR A 47 6.04 3.31 -0.65
CA THR A 47 6.38 4.14 0.49
C THR A 47 5.24 4.10 1.49
N ALA A 48 5.55 3.83 2.75
CA ALA A 48 4.56 3.77 3.80
C ALA A 48 4.83 4.84 4.83
N CYS A 49 3.78 5.44 5.36
CA CYS A 49 3.89 6.42 6.42
C CYS A 49 2.77 6.26 7.44
N GLN A 50 2.99 6.77 8.63
CA GLN A 50 1.95 6.93 9.63
C GLN A 50 1.50 8.40 9.59
N VAL A 51 0.19 8.61 9.43
CA VAL A 51 -0.36 9.96 9.45
C VAL A 51 -0.33 10.49 10.88
N TRP A 52 0.35 11.62 11.09
CA TRP A 52 0.57 12.15 12.44
C TRP A 52 -0.25 13.40 12.76
N ASN A 53 -0.78 14.08 11.75
CA ASN A 53 -1.47 15.36 11.93
C ASN A 53 -3.00 15.25 12.06
N LYS A 54 -3.53 14.05 12.32
CA LYS A 54 -4.97 13.80 12.48
C LYS A 54 -5.22 13.23 13.87
N GLU A 55 -5.60 14.10 14.77
CA GLU A 55 -5.89 13.69 16.15
C GLU A 55 -7.12 12.80 16.22
N GLY A 56 -7.03 11.72 17.00
CA GLY A 56 -8.13 10.77 17.18
C GLY A 56 -8.35 9.82 16.00
N ILE A 57 -7.51 9.88 14.97
CA ILE A 57 -7.59 8.99 13.82
C ILE A 57 -6.32 8.14 13.76
N PHE A 58 -6.50 6.83 13.60
CA PHE A 58 -5.38 5.88 13.53
C PHE A 58 -5.20 5.45 12.08
N ARG A 59 -4.36 6.19 11.35
CA ARG A 59 -4.26 6.08 9.89
C ARG A 59 -2.85 5.83 9.43
N LEU A 60 -2.72 4.86 8.50
CA LEU A 60 -1.50 4.63 7.72
C LEU A 60 -1.74 5.10 6.29
N GLY A 61 -0.67 5.56 5.64
CA GLY A 61 -0.69 5.91 4.23
C GLY A 61 0.31 5.08 3.45
N TYR A 62 -0.10 4.64 2.26
CA TYR A 62 0.75 3.84 1.36
C TYR A 62 0.71 4.46 -0.02
N SER A 63 1.89 4.70 -0.57
CA SER A 63 2.05 5.18 -1.93
C SER A 63 2.75 4.09 -2.73
N TRP A 64 2.16 3.67 -3.84
CA TRP A 64 2.72 2.68 -4.75
C TRP A 64 2.92 3.29 -6.11
N GLU A 65 4.05 3.01 -6.74
CA GLU A 65 4.36 3.45 -8.08
C GLU A 65 4.51 2.24 -8.99
N TYR A 66 3.94 2.34 -10.18
CA TYR A 66 3.89 1.26 -11.16
C TYR A 66 4.49 1.71 -12.48
N LYS A 67 5.06 0.77 -13.19
CA LYS A 67 5.67 1.01 -14.50
C LYS A 67 4.63 1.52 -15.51
N ASP A 68 3.45 0.91 -15.51
CA ASP A 68 2.37 1.23 -16.45
C ASP A 68 1.02 0.72 -15.92
N GLU A 69 -0.03 0.92 -16.70
CA GLU A 69 -1.38 0.52 -16.36
C GLU A 69 -1.51 -1.00 -16.21
N LYS A 70 -0.84 -1.76 -17.08
CA LYS A 70 -0.84 -3.22 -17.00
C LYS A 70 -0.22 -3.70 -15.70
N SER A 71 0.89 -3.10 -15.30
CA SER A 71 1.58 -3.42 -14.05
C SER A 71 0.67 -3.17 -12.84
N PHE A 72 -0.04 -2.04 -12.85
CA PHE A 72 -1.03 -1.74 -11.83
C PHE A 72 -2.07 -2.87 -11.73
N SER A 73 -2.64 -3.25 -12.87
CA SER A 73 -3.65 -4.30 -12.96
C SER A 73 -3.14 -5.64 -12.45
N ASP A 74 -1.94 -6.02 -12.87
CA ASP A 74 -1.33 -7.30 -12.46
C ASP A 74 -1.05 -7.34 -10.96
N CYS A 75 -0.72 -6.20 -10.36
CA CYS A 75 -0.49 -6.12 -8.92
C CYS A 75 -1.77 -6.27 -8.09
N GLN A 76 -2.95 -5.99 -8.65
CA GLN A 76 -4.20 -6.07 -7.90
C GLN A 76 -4.50 -7.48 -7.39
N LYS A 77 -4.16 -8.50 -8.17
CA LYS A 77 -4.35 -9.90 -7.74
C LYS A 77 -3.47 -10.24 -6.56
N ILE A 78 -2.24 -9.72 -6.55
CA ILE A 78 -1.28 -9.93 -5.46
C ILE A 78 -1.78 -9.21 -4.20
N PHE A 79 -2.31 -8.00 -4.33
CA PHE A 79 -2.91 -7.26 -3.23
C PHE A 79 -4.09 -8.00 -2.61
N GLN A 80 -4.97 -8.56 -3.44
CA GLN A 80 -6.12 -9.33 -2.94
C GLN A 80 -5.66 -10.52 -2.10
N GLU A 81 -4.62 -11.22 -2.53
CA GLU A 81 -4.04 -12.31 -1.78
C GLU A 81 -3.43 -11.82 -0.46
N ALA A 82 -2.70 -10.71 -0.51
CA ALA A 82 -2.11 -10.11 0.68
C ALA A 82 -3.18 -9.70 1.70
N GLU A 83 -4.27 -9.12 1.25
CA GLU A 83 -5.38 -8.71 2.11
C GLU A 83 -6.04 -9.91 2.78
N ARG A 84 -6.22 -11.02 2.05
CA ARG A 84 -6.76 -12.25 2.63
C ARG A 84 -5.84 -12.83 3.69
N LEU A 85 -4.54 -12.82 3.44
CA LEU A 85 -3.54 -13.29 4.41
C LEU A 85 -3.55 -12.43 5.66
N PHE A 86 -3.64 -11.12 5.50
CA PHE A 86 -3.69 -10.18 6.62
C PHE A 86 -4.93 -10.43 7.48
N GLU A 87 -6.09 -10.54 6.86
CA GLU A 87 -7.35 -10.80 7.55
C GLU A 87 -7.30 -12.13 8.31
N LYS A 88 -6.81 -13.17 7.66
CA LYS A 88 -6.67 -14.50 8.27
C LYS A 88 -5.72 -14.48 9.46
N LYS A 89 -4.62 -13.74 9.36
CA LYS A 89 -3.58 -13.69 10.39
C LYS A 89 -3.97 -12.84 11.59
N THR A 90 -4.61 -11.71 11.37
CA THR A 90 -4.86 -10.71 12.42
C THR A 90 -6.30 -10.59 12.85
N GLY A 91 -7.25 -10.84 11.95
CA GLY A 91 -8.67 -10.58 12.19
C GLY A 91 -9.01 -9.10 12.34
N ILE A 92 -8.06 -8.21 12.06
CA ILE A 92 -8.27 -6.77 12.20
C ILE A 92 -9.19 -6.25 11.10
N VAL A 93 -10.18 -5.46 11.51
CA VAL A 93 -11.07 -4.73 10.59
C VAL A 93 -10.47 -3.36 10.36
N TRP A 94 -10.28 -3.01 9.10
CA TRP A 94 -9.77 -1.70 8.72
C TRP A 94 -10.60 -1.09 7.61
N LYS A 95 -10.49 0.22 7.47
CA LYS A 95 -11.21 0.96 6.46
C LYS A 95 -10.22 1.48 5.43
N VAL A 96 -10.37 1.04 4.19
CA VAL A 96 -9.41 1.35 3.12
C VAL A 96 -10.00 2.37 2.17
N PHE A 97 -9.23 3.42 1.89
CA PHE A 97 -9.55 4.42 0.87
C PHE A 97 -8.43 4.41 -0.16
N ALA A 98 -8.75 4.08 -1.40
CA ALA A 98 -7.76 4.00 -2.46
C ALA A 98 -8.03 5.04 -3.54
N ASN A 99 -6.98 5.78 -3.88
CA ASN A 99 -6.96 6.67 -5.02
C ASN A 99 -5.91 6.16 -6.00
N ARG A 100 -6.20 6.24 -7.28
CA ARG A 100 -5.33 5.77 -8.34
C ARG A 100 -5.19 6.87 -9.37
N GLY A 101 -3.98 7.11 -9.81
CA GLY A 101 -3.72 8.20 -10.73
C GLY A 101 -2.66 7.89 -11.75
N VAL A 102 -2.71 8.66 -12.83
CA VAL A 102 -1.66 8.69 -13.84
C VAL A 102 -0.73 9.84 -13.49
N ILE A 103 0.55 9.56 -13.41
CA ILE A 103 1.54 10.60 -13.06
C ILE A 103 1.69 11.53 -14.24
N PHE A 104 1.48 12.83 -14.00
CA PHE A 104 1.64 13.85 -15.04
C PHE A 104 2.84 14.78 -14.80
N GLU A 105 3.41 14.74 -13.62
CA GLU A 105 4.59 15.54 -13.29
C GLU A 105 5.41 14.84 -12.22
N ASP A 106 6.72 14.78 -12.42
CA ASP A 106 7.66 14.15 -11.49
C ASP A 106 8.92 15.01 -11.45
N VAL A 107 9.14 15.66 -10.32
CA VAL A 107 10.25 16.62 -10.14
C VAL A 107 11.16 16.11 -9.03
N LEU A 108 12.43 16.01 -9.34
CA LEU A 108 13.46 15.72 -8.35
C LEU A 108 14.11 17.03 -7.90
N PHE A 109 14.22 17.20 -6.59
CA PHE A 109 14.92 18.35 -6.02
C PHE A 109 16.33 18.00 -5.62
#